data_37238b554d009e05d6b601c1547a6192
#
_entry.id   37238b554d009e05d6b601c1547a6192
#
_cell.length_a   1.000
_cell.length_b   1.000
_cell.length_c   1.000
_cell.angle_alpha   90.00
_cell.angle_beta   90.00
_cell.angle_gamma   90.00
#
_symmetry.space_group_name_H-M   'P 1'
#
loop_
_entity.id
_entity.type
_entity.pdbx_description
1 polymer ?
#
loop_
_entity_poly.entity_id
_entity_poly.type
_entity_poly.pdbx_seq_one_letter_code
_entity_poly.pdbx_strand_id
1 'polypeptide(L)'
;MDAHALERYLHQHIPISLHLGAEVREAGAERVRLRAPLAPNLNHRQTAFGGSLSALAILAGWAWLHLRLRERSHAGRIVIMSSSMEFLAPADGDFEASCGAPAPERWERFVRTLDQRGRARLELDVELAVADRPVATFRGQYVALAGPGEAA
;
A
#
# COMPACT_ATOMS: atom_id res chain seq x y z
N MET A 1 -2.46 -14.77 4.84
CA MET A 1 -2.02 -13.81 5.90
C MET A 1 -3.22 -12.94 6.23
N ASP A 2 -3.65 -12.97 7.47
CA ASP A 2 -4.75 -12.12 7.94
C ASP A 2 -4.26 -10.68 8.25
N ALA A 3 -5.19 -9.79 8.59
CA ALA A 3 -4.89 -8.37 8.85
C ALA A 3 -3.85 -8.18 9.97
N HIS A 4 -3.98 -8.92 11.06
CA HIS A 4 -3.06 -8.81 12.20
C HIS A 4 -1.65 -9.31 11.87
N ALA A 5 -1.54 -10.40 11.11
CA ALA A 5 -0.25 -10.93 10.65
C ALA A 5 0.42 -9.96 9.66
N LEU A 6 -0.36 -9.34 8.78
CA LEU A 6 0.15 -8.31 7.86
C LEU A 6 0.65 -7.09 8.63
N GLU A 7 -0.09 -6.60 9.60
CA GLU A 7 0.30 -5.46 10.43
C GLU A 7 1.64 -5.70 11.14
N ARG A 8 1.79 -6.85 11.82
CA ARG A 8 3.06 -7.21 12.44
C ARG A 8 4.20 -7.26 11.43
N TYR A 9 3.95 -7.84 10.26
CA TYR A 9 4.94 -7.91 9.18
C TYR A 9 5.37 -6.51 8.74
N LEU A 10 4.42 -5.61 8.50
CA LEU A 10 4.71 -4.22 8.11
C LEU A 10 5.54 -3.51 9.18
N HIS A 11 5.14 -3.58 10.44
CA HIS A 11 5.86 -2.94 11.55
C HIS A 11 7.29 -3.46 11.72
N GLN A 12 7.50 -4.75 11.48
CA GLN A 12 8.80 -5.39 11.61
C GLN A 12 9.75 -5.08 10.43
N HIS A 13 9.23 -5.09 9.20
CA HIS A 13 10.04 -5.00 7.99
C HIS A 13 10.05 -3.60 7.34
N ILE A 14 9.06 -2.77 7.66
CA ILE A 14 8.94 -1.39 7.19
C ILE A 14 8.71 -0.47 8.40
N PRO A 15 9.75 -0.14 9.18
CA PRO A 15 9.60 0.53 10.47
C PRO A 15 8.83 1.85 10.46
N ILE A 16 8.84 2.60 9.32
CA ILE A 16 8.04 3.81 9.20
C ILE A 16 6.54 3.55 9.42
N SER A 17 6.05 2.35 9.10
CA SER A 17 4.65 1.98 9.33
C SER A 17 4.27 2.03 10.80
N LEU A 18 5.21 1.68 11.70
CA LEU A 18 5.01 1.80 13.13
C LEU A 18 4.97 3.27 13.56
N HIS A 19 5.85 4.11 13.03
CA HIS A 19 5.90 5.56 13.36
C HIS A 19 4.69 6.31 12.82
N LEU A 20 4.13 5.90 11.69
CA LEU A 20 2.85 6.40 11.19
C LEU A 20 1.68 6.02 12.10
N GLY A 21 1.84 4.98 12.92
CA GLY A 21 0.75 4.35 13.65
C GLY A 21 -0.19 3.58 12.72
N ALA A 22 0.35 2.98 11.65
CA ALA A 22 -0.45 2.27 10.66
C ALA A 22 -1.06 1.00 11.24
N GLU A 23 -2.37 0.85 11.10
CA GLU A 23 -3.16 -0.33 11.45
C GLU A 23 -3.72 -0.97 10.18
N VAL A 24 -3.73 -2.30 10.12
CA VAL A 24 -4.36 -3.02 8.99
C VAL A 24 -5.82 -3.30 9.33
N ARG A 25 -6.73 -2.63 8.66
CA ARG A 25 -8.19 -2.75 8.86
C ARG A 25 -8.80 -3.84 8.00
N GLU A 26 -8.20 -4.12 6.83
CA GLU A 26 -8.64 -5.14 5.90
C GLU A 26 -7.44 -5.67 5.12
N ALA A 27 -7.35 -6.99 4.99
CA ALA A 27 -6.30 -7.67 4.23
C ALA A 27 -6.95 -8.78 3.38
N GLY A 28 -7.16 -8.51 2.09
CA GLY A 28 -7.82 -9.43 1.19
C GLY A 28 -7.39 -9.28 -0.25
N ALA A 29 -7.79 -10.26 -1.07
CA ALA A 29 -7.51 -10.27 -2.50
C ALA A 29 -8.14 -9.09 -3.24
N GLU A 30 -9.35 -8.70 -2.84
CA GLU A 30 -10.09 -7.62 -3.45
C GLU A 30 -9.62 -6.25 -2.97
N ARG A 31 -9.16 -6.17 -1.71
CA ARG A 31 -8.77 -4.90 -1.13
C ARG A 31 -7.86 -5.06 0.08
N VAL A 32 -6.94 -4.10 0.21
CA VAL A 32 -6.21 -3.83 1.46
C VAL A 32 -6.59 -2.44 1.94
N ARG A 33 -6.87 -2.30 3.23
CA ARG A 33 -7.20 -1.03 3.86
C ARG A 33 -6.34 -0.82 5.10
N LEU A 34 -5.64 0.31 5.11
CA LEU A 34 -4.80 0.75 6.22
C LEU A 34 -5.38 2.01 6.84
N ARG A 35 -5.24 2.18 8.14
CA ARG A 35 -5.61 3.37 8.88
C ARG A 35 -4.40 3.92 9.62
N ALA A 36 -4.30 5.25 9.72
CA ALA A 36 -3.33 5.91 10.58
C ALA A 36 -4.00 7.01 11.41
N PRO A 37 -3.59 7.20 12.68
CA PRO A 37 -4.10 8.28 13.50
C PRO A 37 -3.54 9.63 13.07
N LEU A 38 -4.32 10.68 13.25
CA LEU A 38 -3.89 12.04 12.91
C LEU A 38 -2.73 12.52 13.80
N ALA A 39 -2.78 12.24 15.10
CA ALA A 39 -1.88 12.83 16.09
C ALA A 39 -0.39 12.73 15.77
N PRO A 40 0.20 11.55 15.41
CA PRO A 40 1.62 11.47 15.04
C PRO A 40 1.92 12.00 13.64
N ASN A 41 0.91 12.36 12.86
CA ASN A 41 1.02 12.71 11.45
C ASN A 41 0.66 14.17 11.13
N LEU A 42 0.64 15.02 12.15
CA LEU A 42 0.25 16.42 12.01
C LEU A 42 1.25 17.25 11.21
N ASN A 43 0.72 18.17 10.42
CA ASN A 43 1.46 19.31 9.86
C ASN A 43 1.30 20.56 10.75
N HIS A 44 1.86 21.69 10.33
CA HIS A 44 1.80 22.97 11.06
C HIS A 44 0.39 23.57 11.14
N ARG A 45 -0.59 23.04 10.40
CA ARG A 45 -1.99 23.48 10.39
C ARG A 45 -2.94 22.52 11.10
N GLN A 46 -2.41 21.56 11.85
CA GLN A 46 -3.20 20.55 12.59
C GLN A 46 -4.05 19.63 11.69
N THR A 47 -3.61 19.44 10.46
CA THR A 47 -4.14 18.40 9.54
C THR A 47 -3.03 17.41 9.20
N ALA A 48 -3.35 16.32 8.51
CA ALA A 48 -2.33 15.33 8.17
C ALA A 48 -1.29 15.90 7.21
N PHE A 49 -0.02 15.70 7.54
CA PHE A 49 1.10 16.02 6.66
C PHE A 49 1.00 15.23 5.34
N GLY A 50 1.16 15.92 4.20
CA GLY A 50 1.04 15.30 2.90
C GLY A 50 1.97 14.11 2.68
N GLY A 51 3.16 14.15 3.26
CA GLY A 51 4.11 13.04 3.26
C GLY A 51 3.58 11.80 4.01
N SER A 52 2.82 11.98 5.09
CA SER A 52 2.18 10.87 5.82
C SER A 52 1.07 10.23 5.00
N LEU A 53 0.25 11.03 4.30
CA LEU A 53 -0.76 10.54 3.38
C LEU A 53 -0.10 9.73 2.25
N SER A 54 0.96 10.25 1.64
CA SER A 54 1.72 9.57 0.58
C SER A 54 2.34 8.26 1.07
N ALA A 55 2.94 8.27 2.26
CA ALA A 55 3.57 7.07 2.83
C ALA A 55 2.53 5.97 3.10
N LEU A 56 1.37 6.32 3.66
CA LEU A 56 0.31 5.34 3.91
C LEU A 56 -0.26 4.79 2.60
N ALA A 57 -0.41 5.63 1.56
CA ALA A 57 -0.86 5.20 0.24
C ALA A 57 0.13 4.23 -0.43
N ILE A 58 1.43 4.56 -0.40
CA ILE A 58 2.49 3.69 -0.92
C ILE A 58 2.46 2.34 -0.19
N LEU A 59 2.31 2.37 1.14
CA LEU A 59 2.26 1.18 1.97
C LEU A 59 1.04 0.30 1.65
N ALA A 60 -0.13 0.90 1.41
CA ALA A 60 -1.35 0.15 1.06
C ALA A 60 -1.21 -0.59 -0.27
N GLY A 61 -0.69 0.07 -1.30
CA GLY A 61 -0.42 -0.57 -2.59
C GLY A 61 0.65 -1.67 -2.48
N TRP A 62 1.73 -1.41 -1.75
CA TRP A 62 2.77 -2.39 -1.48
C TRP A 62 2.20 -3.62 -0.75
N ALA A 63 1.39 -3.40 0.26
CA ALA A 63 0.80 -4.47 1.07
C ALA A 63 -0.16 -5.34 0.24
N TRP A 64 -0.99 -4.73 -0.61
CA TRP A 64 -1.86 -5.48 -1.51
C TRP A 64 -1.03 -6.39 -2.44
N LEU A 65 -0.01 -5.85 -3.09
CA LEU A 65 0.84 -6.61 -4.00
C LEU A 65 1.60 -7.72 -3.27
N HIS A 66 2.11 -7.44 -2.06
CA HIS A 66 2.78 -8.41 -1.22
C HIS A 66 1.88 -9.61 -0.89
N LEU A 67 0.65 -9.37 -0.44
CA LEU A 67 -0.31 -10.44 -0.15
C LEU A 67 -0.57 -11.30 -1.37
N ARG A 68 -0.83 -10.69 -2.51
CA ARG A 68 -1.16 -11.40 -3.75
C ARG A 68 0.01 -12.25 -4.26
N LEU A 69 1.23 -11.76 -4.15
CA LEU A 69 2.41 -12.52 -4.57
C LEU A 69 2.70 -13.68 -3.60
N ARG A 70 2.50 -13.49 -2.30
CA ARG A 70 2.65 -14.58 -1.32
C ARG A 70 1.68 -15.73 -1.56
N GLU A 71 0.42 -15.44 -1.91
CA GLU A 71 -0.57 -16.47 -2.25
C GLU A 71 -0.15 -17.34 -3.44
N ARG A 72 0.68 -16.81 -4.31
CA ARG A 72 1.22 -17.53 -5.48
C ARG A 72 2.60 -18.13 -5.22
N SER A 73 3.07 -18.14 -4.00
CA SER A 73 4.42 -18.62 -3.62
C SER A 73 5.54 -17.85 -4.34
N HIS A 74 5.26 -16.65 -4.81
CA HIS A 74 6.30 -15.74 -5.31
C HIS A 74 6.94 -15.01 -4.13
N ALA A 75 8.10 -15.46 -3.74
CA ALA A 75 8.97 -14.74 -2.83
C ALA A 75 9.84 -13.79 -3.64
N GLY A 76 9.38 -12.58 -3.85
CA GLY A 76 10.10 -11.58 -4.64
C GLY A 76 10.20 -10.25 -3.90
N ARG A 77 11.10 -9.41 -4.36
CA ARG A 77 11.22 -8.03 -3.87
C ARG A 77 10.20 -7.14 -4.59
N ILE A 78 9.55 -6.28 -3.82
CA ILE A 78 8.61 -5.28 -4.34
C ILE A 78 9.19 -3.92 -4.02
N VAL A 79 9.30 -3.07 -5.04
CA VAL A 79 9.72 -1.68 -4.90
C VAL A 79 8.76 -0.77 -5.66
N ILE A 80 8.65 0.47 -5.24
CA ILE A 80 7.94 1.49 -6.00
C ILE A 80 8.95 2.24 -6.87
N MET A 81 8.62 2.48 -8.14
CA MET A 81 9.49 3.21 -9.05
C MET A 81 9.03 4.64 -9.31
N SER A 82 7.75 4.91 -9.22
CA SER A 82 7.18 6.25 -9.39
C SER A 82 5.80 6.33 -8.77
N SER A 83 5.38 7.52 -8.40
CA SER A 83 4.03 7.75 -7.88
C SER A 83 3.58 9.18 -8.12
N SER A 84 2.27 9.38 -8.11
CA SER A 84 1.64 10.68 -8.12
C SER A 84 0.54 10.75 -7.06
N MET A 85 0.40 11.93 -6.45
CA MET A 85 -0.64 12.23 -5.46
C MET A 85 -1.41 13.45 -5.89
N GLU A 86 -2.72 13.41 -5.68
CA GLU A 86 -3.57 14.60 -5.71
C GLU A 86 -4.21 14.78 -4.35
N PHE A 87 -4.02 15.96 -3.75
CA PHE A 87 -4.60 16.33 -2.46
C PHE A 87 -5.87 17.11 -2.72
N LEU A 88 -7.02 16.53 -2.35
CA LEU A 88 -8.34 17.06 -2.67
C LEU A 88 -8.89 17.96 -1.56
N ALA A 89 -8.58 17.64 -0.30
CA ALA A 89 -9.04 18.34 0.88
C ALA A 89 -8.07 18.12 2.05
N PRO A 90 -8.02 19.03 3.05
CA PRO A 90 -7.28 18.78 4.28
C PRO A 90 -7.81 17.54 5.01
N ALA A 91 -6.90 16.68 5.46
CA ALA A 91 -7.22 15.53 6.28
C ALA A 91 -7.18 15.93 7.76
N ASP A 92 -8.34 16.21 8.33
CA ASP A 92 -8.51 16.78 9.67
C ASP A 92 -8.87 15.74 10.74
N GLY A 93 -8.66 14.49 10.45
CA GLY A 93 -8.89 13.36 11.34
C GLY A 93 -8.03 12.16 10.98
N ASP A 94 -8.22 11.08 11.71
CA ASP A 94 -7.60 9.79 11.37
C ASP A 94 -7.97 9.44 9.94
N PHE A 95 -7.03 8.93 9.18
CA PHE A 95 -7.20 8.73 7.75
C PHE A 95 -6.97 7.28 7.35
N GLU A 96 -7.63 6.86 6.30
CA GLU A 96 -7.52 5.52 5.73
C GLU A 96 -7.01 5.60 4.29
N ALA A 97 -6.19 4.61 3.92
CA ALA A 97 -5.77 4.34 2.56
C ALA A 97 -6.34 3.00 2.11
N SER A 98 -7.04 3.00 0.99
CA SER A 98 -7.70 1.82 0.43
C SER A 98 -7.15 1.52 -0.96
N CYS A 99 -6.46 0.38 -1.11
CA CYS A 99 -5.99 -0.15 -2.37
C CYS A 99 -6.90 -1.29 -2.82
N GLY A 100 -7.65 -1.09 -3.91
CA GLY A 100 -8.44 -2.12 -4.54
C GLY A 100 -7.63 -2.98 -5.53
N ALA A 101 -8.16 -4.15 -5.85
CA ALA A 101 -7.58 -4.99 -6.89
C ALA A 101 -7.61 -4.26 -8.26
N PRO A 102 -6.55 -4.37 -9.06
CA PRO A 102 -6.59 -3.89 -10.45
C PRO A 102 -7.51 -4.75 -11.30
N ALA A 103 -7.83 -4.29 -12.51
CA ALA A 103 -8.60 -5.10 -13.46
C ALA A 103 -7.96 -6.49 -13.64
N PRO A 104 -8.76 -7.57 -13.70
CA PRO A 104 -8.24 -8.94 -13.77
C PRO A 104 -7.21 -9.15 -14.90
N GLU A 105 -7.44 -8.56 -16.07
CA GLU A 105 -6.54 -8.67 -17.22
C GLU A 105 -5.17 -8.03 -16.97
N ARG A 106 -5.13 -6.95 -16.18
CA ARG A 106 -3.88 -6.29 -15.78
C ARG A 106 -3.10 -7.14 -14.79
N TRP A 107 -3.79 -7.75 -13.84
CA TRP A 107 -3.20 -8.68 -12.89
C TRP A 107 -2.62 -9.91 -13.58
N GLU A 108 -3.38 -10.55 -14.46
CA GLU A 108 -2.95 -11.73 -15.21
C GLU A 108 -1.74 -11.43 -16.10
N ARG A 109 -1.73 -10.30 -16.78
CA ARG A 109 -0.58 -9.84 -17.58
C ARG A 109 0.66 -9.63 -16.71
N PHE A 110 0.49 -8.99 -15.56
CA PHE A 110 1.57 -8.76 -14.61
C PHE A 110 2.19 -10.09 -14.14
N VAL A 111 1.37 -11.03 -13.70
CA VAL A 111 1.82 -12.35 -13.23
C VAL A 111 2.55 -13.11 -14.33
N ARG A 112 1.95 -13.19 -15.51
CA ARG A 112 2.58 -13.86 -16.67
C ARG A 112 3.94 -13.24 -17.03
N THR A 113 4.04 -11.91 -16.99
CA THR A 113 5.29 -11.20 -17.27
C THR A 113 6.33 -11.51 -16.18
N LEU A 114 5.93 -11.52 -14.92
CA LEU A 114 6.80 -11.85 -13.80
C LEU A 114 7.34 -13.28 -13.91
N ASP A 115 6.46 -14.25 -14.23
CA ASP A 115 6.84 -15.67 -14.43
C ASP A 115 7.84 -15.84 -15.59
N GLN A 116 7.62 -15.14 -16.69
CA GLN A 116 8.44 -15.29 -17.91
C GLN A 116 9.76 -14.52 -17.86
N ARG A 117 9.78 -13.34 -17.22
CA ARG A 117 10.91 -12.40 -17.28
C ARG A 117 11.60 -12.17 -15.95
N GLY A 118 11.05 -12.71 -14.85
CA GLY A 118 11.56 -12.46 -13.50
C GLY A 118 11.40 -11.01 -13.01
N ARG A 119 10.71 -10.18 -13.78
CA ARG A 119 10.42 -8.77 -13.45
C ARG A 119 9.13 -8.34 -14.12
N ALA A 120 8.29 -7.64 -13.37
CA ALA A 120 7.06 -7.05 -13.92
C ALA A 120 6.69 -5.77 -13.18
N ARG A 121 5.93 -4.91 -13.87
CA ARG A 121 5.40 -3.64 -13.34
C ARG A 121 3.89 -3.75 -13.19
N LEU A 122 3.39 -3.14 -12.11
CA LEU A 122 1.95 -3.01 -11.87
C LEU A 122 1.64 -1.62 -11.35
N GLU A 123 0.70 -0.96 -12.01
CA GLU A 123 0.14 0.30 -11.53
C GLU A 123 -1.04 0.01 -10.60
N LEU A 124 -1.05 0.61 -9.42
CA LEU A 124 -2.11 0.52 -8.43
C LEU A 124 -2.61 1.90 -8.06
N ASP A 125 -3.91 2.01 -7.91
CA ASP A 125 -4.59 3.21 -7.41
C ASP A 125 -4.96 3.03 -5.94
N VAL A 126 -4.81 4.09 -5.16
CA VAL A 126 -5.19 4.14 -3.75
C VAL A 126 -6.03 5.39 -3.50
N GLU A 127 -7.11 5.20 -2.79
CA GLU A 127 -7.94 6.31 -2.31
C GLU A 127 -7.67 6.54 -0.83
N LEU A 128 -7.58 7.83 -0.43
CA LEU A 128 -7.45 8.21 0.96
C LEU A 128 -8.67 9.02 1.40
N ALA A 129 -9.15 8.71 2.60
CA ALA A 129 -10.36 9.33 3.16
C ALA A 129 -10.23 9.57 4.66
N VAL A 130 -10.97 10.55 5.15
CA VAL A 130 -11.25 10.80 6.57
C VAL A 130 -12.76 10.62 6.77
N ALA A 131 -13.18 9.66 7.60
CA ALA A 131 -14.61 9.36 7.83
C ALA A 131 -15.41 9.26 6.52
N ASP A 132 -14.92 8.45 5.57
CA ASP A 132 -15.47 8.23 4.22
C ASP A 132 -15.48 9.46 3.29
N ARG A 133 -14.96 10.59 3.72
CA ARG A 133 -14.79 11.79 2.90
C ARG A 133 -13.45 11.73 2.16
N PRO A 134 -13.42 11.73 0.82
CA PRO A 134 -12.17 11.69 0.05
C PRO A 134 -11.28 12.89 0.38
N VAL A 135 -10.00 12.64 0.67
CA VAL A 135 -9.01 13.69 0.95
C VAL A 135 -7.83 13.66 0.00
N ALA A 136 -7.54 12.52 -0.62
CA ALA A 136 -6.48 12.40 -1.63
C ALA A 136 -6.66 11.17 -2.50
N THR A 137 -6.04 11.20 -3.67
CA THR A 137 -5.88 10.04 -4.56
C THR A 137 -4.41 9.83 -4.86
N PHE A 138 -4.05 8.56 -5.04
CA PHE A 138 -2.68 8.13 -5.29
C PHE A 138 -2.66 7.14 -6.44
N ARG A 139 -1.62 7.23 -7.27
CA ARG A 139 -1.30 6.24 -8.29
C ARG A 139 0.17 5.89 -8.20
N GLY A 140 0.50 4.61 -8.05
CA GLY A 140 1.85 4.13 -7.90
C GLY A 140 2.22 3.06 -8.92
N GLN A 141 3.43 3.16 -9.47
CA GLN A 141 4.05 2.13 -10.31
C GLN A 141 4.94 1.25 -9.44
N TYR A 142 4.52 0.02 -9.21
CA TYR A 142 5.28 -0.96 -8.45
C TYR A 142 6.03 -1.91 -9.38
N VAL A 143 7.19 -2.36 -8.95
CA VAL A 143 7.99 -3.36 -9.64
C VAL A 143 8.18 -4.56 -8.72
N ALA A 144 7.81 -5.74 -9.20
CA ALA A 144 8.17 -7.00 -8.56
C ALA A 144 9.36 -7.63 -9.29
N LEU A 145 10.29 -8.15 -8.51
CA LEU A 145 11.46 -8.87 -8.98
C LEU A 145 11.38 -10.29 -8.41
N ALA A 146 11.31 -11.29 -9.30
CA ALA A 146 11.42 -12.69 -8.88
C ALA A 146 12.84 -12.96 -8.38
N GLY A 147 12.97 -13.69 -7.31
CA GLY A 147 14.26 -14.04 -6.73
C GLY A 147 14.06 -14.88 -5.47
N PRO A 148 15.14 -15.41 -4.86
CA PRO A 148 15.01 -16.00 -3.54
C PRO A 148 14.47 -14.93 -2.61
N GLY A 149 13.29 -15.17 -2.05
CA GLY A 149 12.67 -14.28 -1.09
C GLY A 149 13.60 -14.08 0.10
N GLU A 150 13.52 -12.91 0.72
CA GLU A 150 14.09 -12.74 2.04
C GLU A 150 13.54 -13.87 2.92
N ALA A 151 14.44 -14.64 3.50
CA ALA A 151 14.06 -15.65 4.47
C ALA A 151 13.31 -14.95 5.61
N ALA A 152 12.17 -15.50 5.96
CA ALA A 152 11.31 -15.02 7.03
C ALA A 152 12.05 -14.88 8.36
#